data_349ca2f19b1af4023f89a49f66205a58
#
_entry.id   349ca2f19b1af4023f89a49f66205a58
#
_cell.length_a   1.000
_cell.length_b   1.000
_cell.length_c   1.000
_cell.angle_alpha   90.00
_cell.angle_beta   90.00
_cell.angle_gamma   90.00
#
_symmetry.space_group_name_H-M   'P 1'
#
loop_
_entity.id
_entity.type
_entity.pdbx_description
1 polymer ?
#
loop_
_entity_poly.entity_id
_entity_poly.type
_entity_poly.pdbx_seq_one_letter_code
_entity_poly.pdbx_strand_id
1 'polypeptide(L)'
;DFCLSRGLGDVYKRQPLDSLTKQRYINEFTQLRRVDPSYSNWLLFSATVESFLRKAGAPSDTYRISSSLRKIEEWYVGDGWYSDGPNFAFDYYNSFVIHPMYIESLEIITEAGKHKNIWNMPGCDYQKAITRAQRFGMILERLISPEGTLPVVGRSITYRTGSLQTLALLAWRKWLPKELTNGQVRAGMTAVIERMFGNDRNFNEKGFLTLGFNGSQPGISDYYTNNGSLYMASLAFLPLGLPADDPFWTDAAQPWTSKKAWDGDDFPRDHSYHEK
;
A
#
# COMPACT_ATOMS: atom_id res chain seq x y z
N ASP A 1 -11.31 3.40 7.55
CA ASP A 1 -11.81 3.82 6.22
C ASP A 1 -10.83 4.73 5.44
N PHE A 2 -9.54 4.63 5.74
CA PHE A 2 -8.50 5.27 4.95
C PHE A 2 -8.45 4.75 3.51
N CYS A 3 -8.79 3.48 3.26
CA CYS A 3 -8.87 2.91 1.92
C CYS A 3 -9.98 3.53 1.06
N LEU A 4 -10.98 4.14 1.67
CA LEU A 4 -12.13 4.73 0.98
C LEU A 4 -11.90 6.17 0.51
N SER A 5 -10.82 6.82 0.97
CA SER A 5 -10.38 8.11 0.43
C SER A 5 -9.64 7.95 -0.91
N ARG A 6 -9.33 6.71 -1.31
CA ARG A 6 -8.55 6.38 -2.49
C ARG A 6 -9.47 6.01 -3.66
N GLY A 7 -9.63 6.89 -4.62
CA GLY A 7 -10.29 6.60 -5.89
C GLY A 7 -11.82 6.45 -5.79
N LEU A 8 -12.35 5.25 -5.95
CA LEU A 8 -13.79 4.97 -5.93
C LEU A 8 -14.48 5.40 -4.65
N GLY A 9 -13.80 5.32 -3.50
CA GLY A 9 -14.33 5.83 -2.23
C GLY A 9 -14.60 7.33 -2.27
N ASP A 10 -13.76 8.11 -2.95
CA ASP A 10 -13.94 9.56 -3.07
C ASP A 10 -15.10 9.90 -4.01
N VAL A 11 -15.22 9.20 -5.13
CA VAL A 11 -16.26 9.47 -6.14
C VAL A 11 -17.62 8.89 -5.71
N TYR A 12 -17.68 7.65 -5.25
CA TYR A 12 -18.94 6.95 -4.99
C TYR A 12 -19.42 7.02 -3.53
N LYS A 13 -18.52 7.20 -2.57
CA LYS A 13 -18.89 7.23 -1.16
C LYS A 13 -18.87 8.62 -0.53
N ARG A 14 -17.91 9.48 -0.90
CA ARG A 14 -17.84 10.83 -0.34
C ARG A 14 -18.84 11.79 -1.02
N GLN A 15 -19.00 11.71 -2.34
CA GLN A 15 -19.96 12.60 -3.04
C GLN A 15 -21.38 12.48 -2.54
N PRO A 16 -21.93 11.26 -2.28
CA PRO A 16 -23.29 11.12 -1.76
C PRO A 16 -23.43 11.47 -0.28
N LEU A 17 -22.34 11.69 0.47
CA LEU A 17 -22.45 12.13 1.86
C LEU A 17 -23.02 13.54 1.95
N ASP A 18 -23.91 13.75 2.90
CA ASP A 18 -24.43 15.07 3.23
C ASP A 18 -23.33 15.99 3.78
N SER A 19 -23.58 17.30 3.74
CA SER A 19 -22.62 18.32 4.15
C SER A 19 -22.23 18.21 5.63
N LEU A 20 -23.16 17.81 6.50
CA LEU A 20 -22.91 17.66 7.92
C LEU A 20 -21.94 16.49 8.19
N THR A 21 -22.15 15.36 7.54
CA THR A 21 -21.26 14.21 7.63
C THR A 21 -19.87 14.53 7.10
N LYS A 22 -19.75 15.23 5.95
CA LYS A 22 -18.47 15.72 5.44
C LYS A 22 -17.75 16.61 6.44
N GLN A 23 -18.45 17.53 7.07
CA GLN A 23 -17.87 18.44 8.07
C GLN A 23 -17.43 17.68 9.32
N ARG A 24 -18.17 16.67 9.78
CA ARG A 24 -17.77 15.81 10.89
C ARG A 24 -16.45 15.11 10.60
N TYR A 25 -16.28 14.51 9.41
CA TYR A 25 -14.99 13.91 9.02
C TYR A 25 -13.86 14.93 9.05
N ILE A 26 -14.05 16.12 8.48
CA ILE A 26 -13.04 17.18 8.50
C ILE A 26 -12.67 17.54 9.95
N ASN A 27 -13.64 17.68 10.82
CA ASN A 27 -13.40 18.01 12.23
C ASN A 27 -12.61 16.90 12.93
N GLU A 28 -13.00 15.63 12.76
CA GLU A 28 -12.31 14.49 13.36
C GLU A 28 -10.86 14.39 12.87
N PHE A 29 -10.63 14.47 11.57
CA PHE A 29 -9.26 14.43 11.03
C PHE A 29 -8.43 15.63 11.48
N THR A 30 -9.03 16.81 11.64
CA THR A 30 -8.33 17.98 12.19
C THR A 30 -7.88 17.74 13.64
N GLN A 31 -8.64 16.99 14.45
CA GLN A 31 -8.25 16.65 15.82
C GLN A 31 -7.01 15.76 15.90
N LEU A 32 -6.70 15.00 14.84
CA LEU A 32 -5.51 14.14 14.79
C LEU A 32 -4.20 14.94 14.81
N ARG A 33 -4.24 16.25 14.59
CA ARG A 33 -3.08 17.16 14.80
C ARG A 33 -2.53 17.16 16.23
N ARG A 34 -3.31 16.67 17.19
CA ARG A 34 -2.89 16.53 18.59
C ARG A 34 -1.98 15.32 18.82
N VAL A 35 -1.92 14.42 17.85
CA VAL A 35 -1.09 13.20 17.93
C VAL A 35 0.29 13.54 17.38
N ASP A 36 1.32 13.34 18.20
CA ASP A 36 2.71 13.38 17.74
C ASP A 36 3.03 12.05 17.08
N PRO A 37 3.35 12.05 15.77
CA PRO A 37 3.70 10.80 15.10
C PRO A 37 5.08 10.33 15.55
N SER A 38 5.23 9.03 15.78
CA SER A 38 6.54 8.42 15.99
C SER A 38 7.46 8.70 14.79
N TYR A 39 8.77 8.82 15.06
CA TYR A 39 9.78 9.10 14.03
C TYR A 39 10.08 7.84 13.19
N SER A 40 9.10 7.48 12.37
CA SER A 40 9.02 6.26 11.55
C SER A 40 8.01 6.46 10.40
N ASN A 41 7.47 5.37 9.83
CA ASN A 41 6.36 5.42 8.88
C ASN A 41 5.16 6.25 9.37
N TRP A 42 5.02 6.49 10.68
CA TRP A 42 3.95 7.30 11.27
C TRP A 42 3.95 8.75 10.78
N LEU A 43 5.08 9.25 10.29
CA LEU A 43 5.13 10.56 9.63
C LEU A 43 4.20 10.61 8.40
N LEU A 44 4.04 9.47 7.70
CA LEU A 44 3.13 9.39 6.56
C LEU A 44 1.66 9.42 6.96
N PHE A 45 1.29 8.94 8.14
CA PHE A 45 -0.07 9.11 8.63
C PHE A 45 -0.38 10.60 8.85
N SER A 46 0.56 11.35 9.42
CA SER A 46 0.43 12.81 9.55
C SER A 46 0.29 13.49 8.18
N ALA A 47 1.15 13.15 7.22
CA ALA A 47 1.08 13.69 5.86
C ALA A 47 -0.25 13.34 5.17
N THR A 48 -0.73 12.12 5.30
CA THR A 48 -1.96 11.64 4.65
C THR A 48 -3.20 12.34 5.22
N VAL A 49 -3.26 12.56 6.54
CA VAL A 49 -4.33 13.33 7.17
C VAL A 49 -4.40 14.75 6.60
N GLU A 50 -3.28 15.44 6.55
CA GLU A 50 -3.22 16.80 6.02
C GLU A 50 -3.51 16.84 4.51
N SER A 51 -3.06 15.83 3.77
CA SER A 51 -3.37 15.67 2.34
C SER A 51 -4.87 15.47 2.12
N PHE A 52 -5.52 14.66 2.98
CA PHE A 52 -6.98 14.53 2.96
C PHE A 52 -7.67 15.87 3.21
N LEU A 53 -7.27 16.61 4.24
CA LEU A 53 -7.86 17.92 4.56
C LEU A 53 -7.69 18.89 3.37
N ARG A 54 -6.52 18.93 2.73
CA ARG A 54 -6.26 19.72 1.52
C ARG A 54 -7.19 19.33 0.38
N LYS A 55 -7.30 18.03 0.09
CA LYS A 55 -8.20 17.51 -0.96
C LYS A 55 -9.67 17.79 -0.65
N ALA A 56 -10.04 17.83 0.62
CA ALA A 56 -11.38 18.17 1.09
C ALA A 56 -11.71 19.67 0.98
N GLY A 57 -10.74 20.53 0.63
CA GLY A 57 -10.90 21.98 0.62
C GLY A 57 -10.89 22.61 2.01
N ALA A 58 -10.44 21.87 3.02
CA ALA A 58 -10.29 22.36 4.39
C ALA A 58 -8.88 22.94 4.62
N PRO A 59 -8.69 23.79 5.65
CA PRO A 59 -7.36 24.24 6.06
C PRO A 59 -6.44 23.05 6.35
N SER A 60 -5.29 22.98 5.66
CA SER A 60 -4.31 21.92 5.78
C SER A 60 -2.94 22.49 6.16
N ASP A 61 -2.15 21.71 6.89
CA ASP A 61 -0.79 22.05 7.28
C ASP A 61 0.20 21.52 6.23
N THR A 62 0.57 22.39 5.30
CA THR A 62 1.52 22.06 4.23
C THR A 62 2.91 21.71 4.77
N TYR A 63 3.31 22.28 5.92
CA TYR A 63 4.60 21.97 6.54
C TYR A 63 4.62 20.52 7.07
N ARG A 64 3.55 20.05 7.68
CA ARG A 64 3.43 18.64 8.10
C ARG A 64 3.55 17.68 6.91
N ILE A 65 2.89 18.00 5.80
CA ILE A 65 3.03 17.19 4.58
C ILE A 65 4.49 17.21 4.11
N SER A 66 5.03 18.39 3.85
CA SER A 66 6.36 18.53 3.22
C SER A 66 7.50 18.01 4.10
N SER A 67 7.45 18.22 5.41
CA SER A 67 8.47 17.72 6.34
C SER A 67 8.46 16.20 6.44
N SER A 68 7.27 15.59 6.47
CA SER A 68 7.13 14.14 6.46
C SER A 68 7.65 13.51 5.18
N LEU A 69 7.25 14.07 4.01
CA LEU A 69 7.68 13.53 2.72
C LEU A 69 9.19 13.65 2.53
N ARG A 70 9.80 14.79 2.91
CA ARG A 70 11.26 14.94 2.88
C ARG A 70 11.97 13.90 3.73
N LYS A 71 11.43 13.60 4.91
CA LYS A 71 12.04 12.62 5.79
C LYS A 71 11.94 11.20 5.22
N ILE A 72 10.82 10.83 4.61
CA ILE A 72 10.70 9.55 3.92
C ILE A 72 11.67 9.48 2.73
N GLU A 73 11.84 10.57 1.98
CA GLU A 73 12.82 10.63 0.89
C GLU A 73 14.26 10.38 1.39
N GLU A 74 14.64 10.97 2.53
CA GLU A 74 15.94 10.74 3.17
C GLU A 74 16.14 9.28 3.63
N TRP A 75 15.07 8.56 3.89
CA TRP A 75 15.10 7.16 4.29
C TRP A 75 15.05 6.17 3.13
N TYR A 76 15.13 6.64 1.90
CA TYR A 76 15.25 5.74 0.76
C TYR A 76 16.61 5.03 0.78
N VAL A 77 16.60 3.70 0.79
CA VAL A 77 17.84 2.89 0.90
C VAL A 77 18.25 2.26 -0.43
N GLY A 78 17.47 2.47 -1.49
CA GLY A 78 17.75 1.93 -2.82
C GLY A 78 16.87 0.75 -3.20
N ASP A 79 16.89 0.39 -4.47
CA ASP A 79 16.23 -0.78 -5.06
C ASP A 79 14.75 -0.93 -4.70
N GLY A 80 14.05 0.22 -4.61
CA GLY A 80 12.63 0.27 -4.27
C GLY A 80 12.31 0.19 -2.78
N TRP A 81 13.31 0.16 -1.89
CA TRP A 81 13.09 0.06 -0.45
C TRP A 81 13.31 1.37 0.28
N TYR A 82 12.52 1.59 1.30
CA TYR A 82 12.67 2.66 2.29
C TYR A 82 12.93 2.06 3.67
N SER A 83 13.77 2.73 4.44
CA SER A 83 13.87 2.46 5.88
C SER A 83 12.61 2.98 6.59
N ASP A 84 12.18 2.28 7.62
CA ASP A 84 11.09 2.71 8.48
C ASP A 84 11.65 3.40 9.73
N GLY A 85 12.11 4.60 9.55
CA GLY A 85 12.86 5.35 10.55
C GLY A 85 14.38 5.25 10.32
N PRO A 86 15.19 5.58 11.34
CA PRO A 86 16.64 5.64 11.21
C PRO A 86 17.31 4.28 10.92
N ASN A 87 16.66 3.18 11.31
CA ASN A 87 17.19 1.83 11.17
C ASN A 87 16.35 1.04 10.17
N PHE A 88 17.03 0.48 9.16
CA PHE A 88 16.35 -0.38 8.18
C PHE A 88 15.87 -1.68 8.83
N ALA A 89 14.63 -2.04 8.53
CA ALA A 89 14.03 -3.32 8.86
C ALA A 89 13.47 -3.97 7.60
N PHE A 90 13.81 -5.23 7.37
CA PHE A 90 13.25 -6.00 6.28
C PHE A 90 11.89 -6.54 6.69
N ASP A 91 10.84 -5.80 6.36
CA ASP A 91 9.45 -6.12 6.67
C ASP A 91 8.49 -5.61 5.57
N TYR A 92 7.20 -5.85 5.73
CA TYR A 92 6.20 -5.43 4.75
C TYR A 92 5.70 -3.98 4.93
N TYR A 93 6.31 -3.14 5.80
CA TYR A 93 5.86 -1.76 5.96
C TYR A 93 6.04 -0.90 4.70
N ASN A 94 6.99 -1.27 3.84
CA ASN A 94 7.08 -0.66 2.51
C ASN A 94 5.78 -0.86 1.71
N SER A 95 5.11 -2.02 1.86
CA SER A 95 3.83 -2.30 1.22
C SER A 95 2.64 -1.80 2.01
N PHE A 96 2.61 -2.02 3.34
CA PHE A 96 1.49 -1.63 4.19
C PHE A 96 1.24 -0.12 4.22
N VAL A 97 2.30 0.68 4.21
CA VAL A 97 2.24 2.11 4.52
C VAL A 97 3.08 2.96 3.56
N ILE A 98 4.39 2.66 3.40
CA ILE A 98 5.34 3.64 2.90
C ILE A 98 5.04 4.02 1.45
N HIS A 99 5.10 3.08 0.51
CA HIS A 99 4.82 3.38 -0.90
C HIS A 99 3.43 3.97 -1.11
N PRO A 100 2.34 3.37 -0.59
CA PRO A 100 1.01 3.89 -0.85
C PRO A 100 0.81 5.32 -0.33
N MET A 101 1.14 5.58 0.93
CA MET A 101 0.89 6.89 1.53
C MET A 101 1.86 7.96 1.01
N TYR A 102 3.11 7.59 0.71
CA TYR A 102 4.09 8.51 0.14
C TYR A 102 3.64 9.01 -1.23
N ILE A 103 3.26 8.08 -2.13
CA ILE A 103 2.79 8.42 -3.47
C ILE A 103 1.54 9.28 -3.42
N GLU A 104 0.55 8.92 -2.60
CA GLU A 104 -0.69 9.68 -2.52
C GLU A 104 -0.52 11.08 -1.94
N SER A 105 0.31 11.21 -0.93
CA SER A 105 0.61 12.53 -0.36
C SER A 105 1.37 13.39 -1.37
N LEU A 106 2.31 12.80 -2.14
CA LEU A 106 2.97 13.49 -3.26
C LEU A 106 1.97 13.87 -4.36
N GLU A 107 1.08 12.97 -4.75
CA GLU A 107 0.05 13.25 -5.76
C GLU A 107 -0.76 14.50 -5.41
N ILE A 108 -1.17 14.61 -4.17
CA ILE A 108 -2.00 15.73 -3.71
C ILE A 108 -1.20 17.04 -3.63
N ILE A 109 0.01 17.02 -3.07
CA ILE A 109 0.78 18.24 -2.88
C ILE A 109 1.41 18.75 -4.20
N THR A 110 1.68 17.84 -5.13
CA THR A 110 2.21 18.17 -6.45
C THR A 110 1.14 18.34 -7.52
N GLU A 111 -0.12 18.20 -7.16
CA GLU A 111 -1.24 18.14 -8.12
C GLU A 111 -1.00 17.14 -9.26
N ALA A 112 -0.76 15.89 -8.87
CA ALA A 112 -0.46 14.78 -9.78
C ALA A 112 0.80 15.02 -10.65
N GLY A 113 1.83 15.62 -10.06
CA GLY A 113 3.12 15.84 -10.72
C GLY A 113 3.19 17.07 -11.63
N LYS A 114 2.16 17.91 -11.66
CA LYS A 114 2.20 19.19 -12.40
C LYS A 114 3.27 20.13 -11.86
N HIS A 115 3.52 20.09 -10.55
CA HIS A 115 4.54 20.88 -9.88
C HIS A 115 5.74 20.00 -9.50
N LYS A 116 6.67 19.80 -10.46
CA LYS A 116 7.85 18.96 -10.26
C LYS A 116 8.85 19.48 -9.23
N ASN A 117 8.96 20.80 -9.10
CA ASN A 117 9.93 21.45 -8.23
C ASN A 117 9.22 22.23 -7.13
N ILE A 118 8.71 21.52 -6.13
CA ILE A 118 8.34 22.18 -4.89
C ILE A 118 9.65 22.47 -4.16
N TRP A 119 10.11 23.70 -4.24
CA TRP A 119 11.42 24.17 -3.77
C TRP A 119 11.74 23.82 -2.29
N ASN A 120 10.72 23.57 -1.48
CA ASN A 120 10.85 23.14 -0.09
C ASN A 120 10.85 21.62 0.11
N MET A 121 10.83 20.83 -0.97
CA MET A 121 10.87 19.35 -0.93
C MET A 121 11.93 18.79 -1.88
N PRO A 122 13.23 19.07 -1.63
CA PRO A 122 14.31 18.57 -2.48
C PRO A 122 14.29 17.02 -2.49
N GLY A 123 14.50 16.45 -3.68
CA GLY A 123 14.49 15.00 -3.88
C GLY A 123 13.12 14.35 -4.01
N CYS A 124 12.06 14.95 -3.49
CA CYS A 124 10.71 14.43 -3.61
C CYS A 124 10.17 14.62 -5.03
N ASP A 125 9.89 13.52 -5.71
CA ASP A 125 9.34 13.51 -7.07
C ASP A 125 8.26 12.43 -7.18
N TYR A 126 7.10 12.81 -7.70
CA TYR A 126 5.94 11.91 -7.82
C TYR A 126 6.20 10.74 -8.77
N GLN A 127 6.82 11.01 -9.92
CA GLN A 127 7.10 9.94 -10.89
C GLN A 127 8.20 9.00 -10.39
N LYS A 128 9.21 9.53 -9.72
CA LYS A 128 10.26 8.75 -9.08
C LYS A 128 9.68 7.82 -8.00
N ALA A 129 8.75 8.33 -7.18
CA ALA A 129 8.08 7.50 -6.18
C ALA A 129 7.29 6.34 -6.81
N ILE A 130 6.60 6.57 -7.94
CA ILE A 130 5.93 5.51 -8.70
C ILE A 130 6.95 4.49 -9.22
N THR A 131 8.06 4.92 -9.79
CA THR A 131 9.10 4.02 -10.31
C THR A 131 9.71 3.15 -9.21
N ARG A 132 9.95 3.72 -8.02
CA ARG A 132 10.40 2.97 -6.85
C ARG A 132 9.36 1.93 -6.40
N ALA A 133 8.08 2.30 -6.40
CA ALA A 133 7.00 1.37 -6.09
C ALA A 133 6.87 0.26 -7.14
N GLN A 134 7.08 0.56 -8.42
CA GLN A 134 7.14 -0.44 -9.48
C GLN A 134 8.27 -1.44 -9.23
N ARG A 135 9.47 -0.96 -8.88
CA ARG A 135 10.59 -1.84 -8.53
C ARG A 135 10.27 -2.71 -7.31
N PHE A 136 9.74 -2.11 -6.25
CA PHE A 136 9.30 -2.85 -5.07
C PHE A 136 8.22 -3.89 -5.40
N GLY A 137 7.26 -3.53 -6.25
CA GLY A 137 6.21 -4.43 -6.72
C GLY A 137 6.75 -5.64 -7.48
N MET A 138 7.79 -5.45 -8.32
CA MET A 138 8.48 -6.55 -8.99
C MET A 138 9.13 -7.52 -7.99
N ILE A 139 9.76 -7.00 -6.95
CA ILE A 139 10.36 -7.83 -5.89
C ILE A 139 9.24 -8.57 -5.14
N LEU A 140 8.17 -7.86 -4.77
CA LEU A 140 7.06 -8.43 -4.03
C LEU A 140 6.36 -9.56 -4.80
N GLU A 141 6.18 -9.41 -6.11
CA GLU A 141 5.63 -10.46 -6.97
C GLU A 141 6.52 -11.70 -6.98
N ARG A 142 7.84 -11.53 -7.05
CA ARG A 142 8.82 -12.63 -7.01
C ARG A 142 8.88 -13.34 -5.66
N LEU A 143 8.49 -12.67 -4.57
CA LEU A 143 8.39 -13.27 -3.24
C LEU A 143 7.17 -14.19 -3.09
N ILE A 144 6.21 -14.16 -4.01
CA ILE A 144 5.09 -15.10 -4.00
C ILE A 144 5.63 -16.48 -4.42
N SER A 145 5.60 -17.44 -3.51
CA SER A 145 6.05 -18.82 -3.81
C SER A 145 5.17 -19.48 -4.87
N PRO A 146 5.64 -20.56 -5.54
CA PRO A 146 4.82 -21.32 -6.49
C PRO A 146 3.48 -21.79 -5.93
N GLU A 147 3.40 -22.02 -4.62
CA GLU A 147 2.21 -22.47 -3.89
C GLU A 147 1.31 -21.32 -3.41
N GLY A 148 1.61 -20.08 -3.77
CA GLY A 148 0.82 -18.92 -3.35
C GLY A 148 1.05 -18.53 -1.87
N THR A 149 2.28 -18.64 -1.38
CA THR A 149 2.64 -18.15 -0.04
C THR A 149 3.60 -16.96 -0.11
N LEU A 150 3.68 -16.21 0.98
CA LEU A 150 4.65 -15.13 1.16
C LEU A 150 5.59 -15.46 2.32
N PRO A 151 6.85 -15.01 2.29
CA PRO A 151 7.76 -15.11 3.42
C PRO A 151 7.14 -14.51 4.68
N VAL A 152 7.26 -15.23 5.80
CA VAL A 152 6.79 -14.75 7.11
C VAL A 152 7.95 -13.99 7.76
N VAL A 153 8.10 -12.73 7.42
CA VAL A 153 9.20 -11.87 7.87
C VAL A 153 8.70 -10.55 8.46
N GLY A 154 9.43 -10.04 9.41
CA GLY A 154 9.18 -8.74 10.02
C GLY A 154 7.98 -8.73 10.97
N ARG A 155 7.65 -7.53 11.41
CA ARG A 155 6.55 -7.23 12.32
C ARG A 155 5.21 -7.08 11.56
N SER A 156 4.12 -7.04 12.31
CA SER A 156 2.75 -6.83 11.78
C SER A 156 2.32 -7.85 10.72
N ILE A 157 2.90 -9.03 10.77
CA ILE A 157 2.57 -10.11 9.83
C ILE A 157 1.09 -10.54 9.92
N THR A 158 0.43 -10.20 11.02
CA THR A 158 -1.02 -10.38 11.23
C THR A 158 -1.88 -9.57 10.25
N TYR A 159 -1.32 -8.60 9.55
CA TYR A 159 -2.02 -7.87 8.48
C TYR A 159 -2.16 -8.69 7.19
N ARG A 160 -1.64 -9.89 7.17
CA ARG A 160 -1.88 -10.93 6.15
C ARG A 160 -1.68 -10.40 4.71
N THR A 161 -2.73 -10.48 3.90
CA THR A 161 -2.75 -10.02 2.51
C THR A 161 -2.49 -8.52 2.33
N GLY A 162 -2.52 -7.73 3.40
CA GLY A 162 -2.07 -6.33 3.35
C GLY A 162 -0.65 -6.16 2.82
N SER A 163 0.21 -7.19 2.98
CA SER A 163 1.56 -7.24 2.37
C SER A 163 1.54 -7.05 0.84
N LEU A 164 0.43 -7.34 0.17
CA LEU A 164 0.25 -7.16 -1.28
C LEU A 164 -0.24 -5.76 -1.67
N GLN A 165 -0.42 -4.83 -0.73
CA GLN A 165 -1.06 -3.53 -1.00
C GLN A 165 -0.37 -2.75 -2.11
N THR A 166 0.97 -2.68 -2.14
CA THR A 166 1.67 -1.94 -3.20
C THR A 166 1.42 -2.57 -4.57
N LEU A 167 1.44 -3.89 -4.67
CA LEU A 167 1.15 -4.59 -5.93
C LEU A 167 -0.30 -4.35 -6.37
N ALA A 168 -1.24 -4.40 -5.43
CA ALA A 168 -2.65 -4.09 -5.66
C ALA A 168 -2.85 -2.63 -6.12
N LEU A 169 -2.13 -1.68 -5.52
CA LEU A 169 -2.14 -0.27 -5.90
C LEU A 169 -1.65 -0.06 -7.33
N LEU A 170 -0.52 -0.69 -7.68
CA LEU A 170 0.05 -0.61 -9.02
C LEU A 170 -0.92 -1.16 -10.08
N ALA A 171 -1.57 -2.29 -9.81
CA ALA A 171 -2.58 -2.86 -10.68
C ALA A 171 -3.79 -1.93 -10.82
N TRP A 172 -4.35 -1.46 -9.71
CA TRP A 172 -5.52 -0.58 -9.71
C TRP A 172 -5.26 0.75 -10.41
N ARG A 173 -4.06 1.33 -10.24
CA ARG A 173 -3.66 2.60 -10.87
C ARG A 173 -3.15 2.43 -12.31
N LYS A 174 -3.08 1.20 -12.83
CA LYS A 174 -2.52 0.87 -14.15
C LYS A 174 -1.04 1.30 -14.28
N TRP A 175 -0.31 1.13 -13.21
CA TRP A 175 1.12 1.46 -13.09
C TRP A 175 2.01 0.21 -13.02
N LEU A 176 1.48 -0.96 -13.37
CA LEU A 176 2.33 -2.15 -13.45
C LEU A 176 3.50 -1.89 -14.40
N PRO A 177 4.73 -2.25 -14.01
CA PRO A 177 5.87 -2.17 -14.91
C PRO A 177 5.69 -3.17 -16.06
N LYS A 178 6.35 -2.91 -17.17
CA LYS A 178 6.23 -3.74 -18.41
C LYS A 178 6.58 -5.22 -18.22
N GLU A 179 7.36 -5.53 -17.20
CA GLU A 179 7.80 -6.88 -16.81
C GLU A 179 6.69 -7.68 -16.11
N LEU A 180 5.62 -7.02 -15.67
CA LEU A 180 4.50 -7.64 -14.96
C LEU A 180 3.20 -7.46 -15.74
N THR A 181 2.66 -8.56 -16.27
CA THR A 181 1.35 -8.52 -16.93
C THR A 181 0.21 -8.53 -15.92
N ASN A 182 -0.95 -8.00 -16.31
CA ASN A 182 -2.16 -8.03 -15.49
C ASN A 182 -2.53 -9.45 -15.05
N GLY A 183 -2.55 -10.39 -16.00
CA GLY A 183 -2.89 -11.79 -15.74
C GLY A 183 -1.94 -12.49 -14.78
N GLN A 184 -0.64 -12.15 -14.85
CA GLN A 184 0.39 -12.67 -13.94
C GLN A 184 0.21 -12.13 -12.51
N VAL A 185 0.04 -10.82 -12.37
CA VAL A 185 -0.16 -10.18 -11.06
C VAL A 185 -1.46 -10.65 -10.43
N ARG A 186 -2.56 -10.70 -11.20
CA ARG A 186 -3.84 -11.22 -10.71
C ARG A 186 -3.70 -12.65 -10.23
N ALA A 187 -3.07 -13.55 -11.02
CA ALA A 187 -2.91 -14.94 -10.65
C ALA A 187 -2.10 -15.12 -9.36
N GLY A 188 -0.95 -14.42 -9.23
CA GLY A 188 -0.14 -14.49 -8.02
C GLY A 188 -0.86 -13.96 -6.79
N MET A 189 -1.51 -12.79 -6.90
CA MET A 189 -2.31 -12.24 -5.80
C MET A 189 -3.46 -13.15 -5.40
N THR A 190 -4.19 -13.70 -6.37
CA THR A 190 -5.31 -14.63 -6.12
C THR A 190 -4.82 -15.87 -5.38
N ALA A 191 -3.70 -16.45 -5.81
CA ALA A 191 -3.12 -17.62 -5.13
C ALA A 191 -2.82 -17.34 -3.64
N VAL A 192 -2.25 -16.17 -3.31
CA VAL A 192 -2.01 -15.79 -1.91
C VAL A 192 -3.31 -15.59 -1.15
N ILE A 193 -4.29 -14.92 -1.75
CA ILE A 193 -5.60 -14.66 -1.13
C ILE A 193 -6.34 -15.99 -0.86
N GLU A 194 -6.38 -16.89 -1.83
CA GLU A 194 -7.00 -18.23 -1.69
C GLU A 194 -6.28 -19.07 -0.63
N ARG A 195 -4.95 -19.04 -0.63
CA ARG A 195 -4.16 -19.74 0.39
C ARG A 195 -4.43 -19.22 1.79
N MET A 196 -4.61 -17.91 1.94
CA MET A 196 -4.88 -17.25 3.21
C MET A 196 -6.33 -17.44 3.66
N PHE A 197 -7.30 -17.24 2.79
CA PHE A 197 -8.72 -17.15 3.13
C PHE A 197 -9.58 -18.29 2.60
N GLY A 198 -9.00 -19.25 1.89
CA GLY A 198 -9.72 -20.43 1.39
C GLY A 198 -10.19 -21.42 2.48
N ASN A 199 -10.05 -21.03 3.75
CA ASN A 199 -10.55 -21.77 4.91
C ASN A 199 -11.01 -20.82 6.02
N ASP A 200 -11.86 -21.29 6.90
CA ASP A 200 -12.51 -20.46 7.93
C ASP A 200 -11.64 -20.18 9.16
N ARG A 201 -10.45 -20.76 9.26
CA ARG A 201 -9.61 -20.67 10.47
C ARG A 201 -9.15 -19.25 10.80
N ASN A 202 -9.19 -18.32 9.83
CA ASN A 202 -8.82 -16.93 10.02
C ASN A 202 -9.95 -16.08 10.62
N PHE A 203 -11.15 -16.62 10.72
CA PHE A 203 -12.32 -15.90 11.23
C PHE A 203 -12.80 -16.53 12.52
N ASN A 204 -13.31 -15.70 13.43
CA ASN A 204 -14.00 -16.17 14.61
C ASN A 204 -15.48 -16.47 14.29
N GLU A 205 -16.21 -17.02 15.26
CA GLU A 205 -17.64 -17.37 15.11
C GLU A 205 -18.53 -16.18 14.70
N LYS A 206 -18.09 -14.95 14.91
CA LYS A 206 -18.79 -13.72 14.52
C LYS A 206 -18.35 -13.16 13.16
N GLY A 207 -17.48 -13.88 12.44
CA GLY A 207 -16.97 -13.47 11.13
C GLY A 207 -15.88 -12.39 11.17
N PHE A 208 -15.29 -12.08 12.33
CA PHE A 208 -14.16 -11.18 12.43
C PHE A 208 -12.82 -11.92 12.31
N LEU A 209 -11.84 -11.28 11.67
CA LEU A 209 -10.48 -11.80 11.63
C LEU A 209 -9.92 -11.99 13.04
N THR A 210 -9.28 -13.14 13.25
CA THR A 210 -8.55 -13.45 14.48
C THR A 210 -7.15 -12.84 14.44
N LEU A 211 -6.56 -12.58 15.61
CA LEU A 211 -5.15 -12.24 15.73
C LEU A 211 -4.28 -13.43 15.28
N GLY A 212 -3.50 -13.25 14.24
CA GLY A 212 -2.65 -14.29 13.68
C GLY A 212 -2.36 -14.09 12.20
N PHE A 213 -1.55 -14.95 11.63
CA PHE A 213 -1.20 -14.97 10.21
C PHE A 213 -2.09 -15.97 9.44
N ASN A 214 -2.13 -17.23 9.86
CA ASN A 214 -2.99 -18.24 9.25
C ASN A 214 -3.75 -19.02 10.34
N GLY A 215 -4.80 -18.43 10.83
CA GLY A 215 -5.60 -18.86 11.97
C GLY A 215 -5.44 -17.94 13.18
N SER A 216 -5.90 -18.42 14.34
CA SER A 216 -5.71 -17.72 15.61
C SER A 216 -4.31 -18.01 16.17
N GLN A 217 -3.43 -17.03 16.12
CA GLN A 217 -2.03 -17.13 16.53
C GLN A 217 -1.64 -15.88 17.34
N PRO A 218 -2.24 -15.64 18.51
CA PRO A 218 -2.04 -14.39 19.26
C PRO A 218 -0.57 -14.14 19.65
N GLY A 219 0.23 -15.18 19.77
CA GLY A 219 1.65 -15.06 20.14
C GLY A 219 2.55 -14.40 19.10
N ILE A 220 2.09 -14.24 17.85
CA ILE A 220 2.83 -13.52 16.80
C ILE A 220 2.37 -12.08 16.62
N SER A 221 1.41 -11.64 17.44
CA SER A 221 0.89 -10.28 17.37
C SER A 221 1.82 -9.32 18.08
N ASP A 222 2.11 -8.20 17.44
CA ASP A 222 2.82 -7.10 18.09
C ASP A 222 1.92 -6.48 19.18
N TYR A 223 2.53 -5.81 20.17
CA TYR A 223 1.82 -5.21 21.31
C TYR A 223 0.74 -4.19 20.92
N TYR A 224 0.89 -3.57 19.74
CA TYR A 224 -0.06 -2.59 19.21
C TYR A 224 -1.15 -3.22 18.33
N THR A 225 -1.02 -4.50 17.96
CA THR A 225 -1.98 -5.17 17.07
C THR A 225 -3.28 -5.46 17.81
N ASN A 226 -4.38 -5.10 17.20
CA ASN A 226 -5.72 -5.40 17.71
C ASN A 226 -6.66 -5.82 16.57
N ASN A 227 -7.83 -6.33 16.89
CA ASN A 227 -8.78 -6.80 15.89
C ASN A 227 -9.20 -5.70 14.89
N GLY A 228 -9.23 -4.44 15.32
CA GLY A 228 -9.54 -3.30 14.45
C GLY A 228 -8.47 -3.05 13.41
N SER A 229 -7.18 -3.27 13.73
CA SER A 229 -6.08 -3.05 12.77
C SER A 229 -6.01 -4.12 11.68
N LEU A 230 -6.67 -5.25 11.84
CA LEU A 230 -6.68 -6.34 10.85
C LEU A 230 -7.40 -5.98 9.55
N TYR A 231 -8.13 -4.85 9.50
CA TYR A 231 -8.67 -4.34 8.25
C TYR A 231 -7.58 -4.13 7.18
N MET A 232 -6.33 -4.00 7.58
CA MET A 232 -5.18 -3.89 6.67
C MET A 232 -5.13 -5.05 5.65
N ALA A 233 -5.64 -6.22 6.02
CA ALA A 233 -5.75 -7.34 5.09
C ALA A 233 -6.60 -7.01 3.85
N SER A 234 -7.57 -6.09 3.96
CA SER A 234 -8.43 -5.68 2.84
C SER A 234 -7.71 -4.84 1.77
N LEU A 235 -6.52 -4.34 2.05
CA LEU A 235 -5.77 -3.48 1.14
C LEU A 235 -5.29 -4.21 -0.14
N ALA A 236 -5.22 -5.54 -0.11
CA ALA A 236 -4.98 -6.37 -1.30
C ALA A 236 -6.14 -6.31 -2.31
N PHE A 237 -7.33 -5.89 -1.89
CA PHE A 237 -8.54 -5.91 -2.72
C PHE A 237 -8.77 -4.61 -3.49
N LEU A 238 -7.81 -3.69 -3.56
CA LEU A 238 -7.90 -2.46 -4.35
C LEU A 238 -8.35 -2.71 -5.81
N PRO A 239 -7.86 -3.76 -6.51
CA PRO A 239 -8.28 -4.02 -7.87
C PRO A 239 -9.77 -4.32 -8.04
N LEU A 240 -10.50 -4.71 -6.98
CA LEU A 240 -11.97 -4.86 -7.07
C LEU A 240 -12.69 -3.55 -7.41
N GLY A 241 -12.00 -2.42 -7.32
CA GLY A 241 -12.49 -1.14 -7.80
C GLY A 241 -12.42 -0.93 -9.31
N LEU A 242 -11.78 -1.83 -10.05
CA LEU A 242 -11.72 -1.77 -11.52
C LEU A 242 -13.02 -2.29 -12.14
N PRO A 243 -13.44 -1.74 -13.30
CA PRO A 243 -14.55 -2.29 -14.06
C PRO A 243 -14.34 -3.78 -14.41
N ALA A 244 -15.43 -4.53 -14.57
CA ALA A 244 -15.35 -5.97 -14.84
C ALA A 244 -14.70 -6.29 -16.22
N ASP A 245 -14.76 -5.36 -17.14
CA ASP A 245 -14.15 -5.45 -18.48
C ASP A 245 -12.72 -4.92 -18.54
N ASP A 246 -12.15 -4.52 -17.41
CA ASP A 246 -10.77 -4.04 -17.34
C ASP A 246 -9.79 -5.16 -17.72
N PRO A 247 -8.70 -4.86 -18.44
CA PRO A 247 -7.64 -5.82 -18.78
C PRO A 247 -7.10 -6.58 -17.57
N PHE A 248 -7.10 -5.98 -16.38
CA PHE A 248 -6.70 -6.69 -15.16
C PHE A 248 -7.55 -7.95 -14.93
N TRP A 249 -8.85 -7.91 -15.29
CA TRP A 249 -9.77 -9.05 -15.13
C TRP A 249 -9.85 -9.93 -16.37
N THR A 250 -9.79 -9.33 -17.56
CA THR A 250 -10.06 -10.02 -18.82
C THR A 250 -8.83 -10.65 -19.48
N ASP A 251 -7.62 -10.16 -19.19
CA ASP A 251 -6.40 -10.78 -19.68
C ASP A 251 -6.29 -12.21 -19.17
N ALA A 252 -5.79 -13.12 -20.02
CA ALA A 252 -5.57 -14.51 -19.63
C ALA A 252 -4.67 -14.61 -18.40
N ALA A 253 -5.04 -15.49 -17.45
CA ALA A 253 -4.20 -15.76 -16.29
C ALA A 253 -2.86 -16.35 -16.74
N GLN A 254 -1.78 -15.88 -16.11
CA GLN A 254 -0.40 -16.33 -16.38
C GLN A 254 0.29 -16.69 -15.07
N PRO A 255 1.19 -17.67 -15.07
CA PRO A 255 1.99 -17.98 -13.90
C PRO A 255 2.87 -16.75 -13.55
N TRP A 256 3.01 -16.49 -12.26
CA TRP A 256 3.91 -15.45 -11.75
C TRP A 256 5.36 -15.90 -11.77
N THR A 257 6.29 -14.96 -11.58
CA THR A 257 7.72 -15.18 -11.83
C THR A 257 8.29 -16.39 -11.07
N SER A 258 8.03 -16.49 -9.76
CA SER A 258 8.52 -17.62 -8.97
C SER A 258 7.93 -18.96 -9.44
N LYS A 259 6.65 -18.98 -9.82
CA LYS A 259 6.02 -20.18 -10.37
C LYS A 259 6.67 -20.60 -11.69
N LYS A 260 6.87 -19.68 -12.64
CA LYS A 260 7.61 -19.94 -13.89
C LYS A 260 8.98 -20.54 -13.61
N ALA A 261 9.73 -19.91 -12.69
CA ALA A 261 11.09 -20.32 -12.37
C ALA A 261 11.17 -21.76 -11.86
N TRP A 262 10.25 -22.15 -10.98
CA TRP A 262 10.22 -23.52 -10.43
C TRP A 262 9.60 -24.55 -11.38
N ASP A 263 8.74 -24.13 -12.30
CA ASP A 263 8.20 -24.97 -13.36
C ASP A 263 9.22 -25.17 -14.52
N GLY A 264 10.32 -24.43 -14.53
CA GLY A 264 11.37 -24.51 -15.56
C GLY A 264 11.10 -23.64 -16.79
N ASP A 265 10.13 -22.74 -16.70
CA ASP A 265 9.78 -21.80 -17.77
C ASP A 265 10.72 -20.57 -17.78
N ASP A 266 10.89 -19.98 -18.96
CA ASP A 266 11.62 -18.71 -19.08
C ASP A 266 10.89 -17.56 -18.40
N PHE A 267 11.67 -16.69 -17.76
CA PHE A 267 11.18 -15.48 -17.12
C PHE A 267 12.20 -14.34 -17.21
N PRO A 268 11.78 -13.07 -17.12
CA PRO A 268 12.69 -11.93 -17.20
C PRO A 268 13.73 -11.96 -16.06
N ARG A 269 15.01 -11.83 -16.42
CA ARG A 269 16.10 -11.69 -15.45
C ARG A 269 15.88 -10.46 -14.58
N ASP A 270 16.15 -10.60 -13.29
CA ASP A 270 16.07 -9.49 -12.33
C ASP A 270 17.29 -8.54 -12.45
N HIS A 271 17.03 -7.27 -12.16
CA HIS A 271 18.04 -6.22 -12.14
C HIS A 271 17.79 -5.27 -10.98
N SER A 272 18.83 -4.88 -10.27
CA SER A 272 18.73 -3.79 -9.29
C SER A 272 18.35 -2.46 -10.00
N TYR A 273 17.56 -1.66 -9.33
CA TYR A 273 17.19 -0.32 -9.78
C TYR A 273 18.15 0.71 -9.16
N HIS A 274 18.84 1.44 -10.03
CA HIS A 274 19.70 2.56 -9.65
C HIS A 274 19.13 3.85 -10.20
N GLU A 275 18.91 4.82 -9.34
CA GLU A 275 18.52 6.17 -9.76
C GLU A 275 19.68 6.85 -10.50
N LYS A 276 19.36 7.48 -11.61
CA LYS A 276 20.32 8.28 -12.40
C LYS A 276 20.37 9.70 -11.87
#